data_c91a16e230d47230505d66c2fcb36c6c
#
_entry.id   c91a16e230d47230505d66c2fcb36c6c
#
_cell.length_a   1.000
_cell.length_b   1.000
_cell.length_c   1.000
_cell.angle_alpha   90.00
_cell.angle_beta   90.00
_cell.angle_gamma   90.00
#
_symmetry.space_group_name_H-M   'P 1'
#
loop_
_entity.id
_entity.type
_entity.pdbx_description
1 polymer ?
#
loop_
_entity_poly.entity_id
_entity_poly.type
_entity_poly.pdbx_seq_one_letter_code
_entity_poly.pdbx_strand_id
1 'polypeptide(L)'
;MFRYIYRYDKATDVANDGFVKVFRNFNRFECNNAVELEKILMGWMRRILVNTAIDELRKNHLTPEIGELSDYAWQHADNSQKADQKILYKELIDHVRKLPPSYRAVFNMYVIDGFSHQEIANHLGVSVGTCKSNLSKAREYLKKILNKDVQQVDVCNL
;
A
#
# COMPACT_ATOMS: atom_id res chain seq x y z
N MET A 1 -3.85 4.19 3.23
CA MET A 1 -4.88 4.44 2.21
C MET A 1 -4.31 4.98 0.92
N PHE A 2 -3.55 6.05 0.90
CA PHE A 2 -2.99 6.71 -0.31
C PHE A 2 -2.13 5.81 -1.24
N ARG A 3 -1.65 4.66 -0.77
CA ARG A 3 -0.97 3.68 -1.64
C ARG A 3 -1.93 2.90 -2.55
N TYR A 4 -3.21 2.89 -2.20
CA TYR A 4 -4.27 2.19 -2.92
C TYR A 4 -5.16 3.15 -3.70
N ILE A 5 -5.51 4.28 -3.10
CA ILE A 5 -6.41 5.29 -3.66
C ILE A 5 -5.65 6.60 -3.74
N TYR A 6 -5.47 7.13 -4.94
CA TYR A 6 -4.61 8.30 -5.21
C TYR A 6 -5.35 9.64 -5.15
N ARG A 7 -6.68 9.64 -5.24
CA ARG A 7 -7.46 10.86 -5.01
C ARG A 7 -7.59 11.10 -3.52
N TYR A 8 -7.16 12.28 -3.07
CA TYR A 8 -7.15 12.65 -1.65
C TYR A 8 -8.53 12.53 -1.00
N ASP A 9 -9.55 13.16 -1.61
CA ASP A 9 -10.91 13.17 -1.07
C ASP A 9 -11.43 11.75 -0.89
N LYS A 10 -11.31 10.93 -1.94
CA LYS A 10 -11.76 9.54 -1.91
C LYS A 10 -10.96 8.68 -0.94
N ALA A 11 -9.66 8.89 -0.84
CA ALA A 11 -8.82 8.18 0.13
C ALA A 11 -9.20 8.52 1.57
N THR A 12 -9.59 9.77 1.82
CA THR A 12 -10.08 10.23 3.12
C THR A 12 -11.43 9.61 3.46
N ASP A 13 -12.37 9.60 2.52
CA ASP A 13 -13.69 8.97 2.71
C ASP A 13 -13.54 7.47 3.01
N VAL A 14 -12.73 6.76 2.24
CA VAL A 14 -12.48 5.33 2.45
C VAL A 14 -11.72 5.08 3.77
N ALA A 15 -10.85 6.00 4.19
CA ALA A 15 -10.22 5.91 5.50
C ALA A 15 -11.26 6.06 6.63
N ASN A 16 -12.16 7.02 6.53
CA ASN A 16 -13.24 7.22 7.49
C ASN A 16 -14.15 6.00 7.56
N ASP A 17 -14.55 5.44 6.42
CA ASP A 17 -15.31 4.18 6.37
C ASP A 17 -14.56 3.02 7.04
N GLY A 18 -13.27 2.94 6.81
CA GLY A 18 -12.41 1.96 7.45
C GLY A 18 -12.37 2.13 8.98
N PHE A 19 -12.25 3.36 9.49
CA PHE A 19 -12.32 3.62 10.93
C PHE A 19 -13.70 3.30 11.52
N VAL A 20 -14.79 3.62 10.83
CA VAL A 20 -16.14 3.20 11.25
C VAL A 20 -16.22 1.67 11.38
N LYS A 21 -15.64 0.92 10.43
CA LYS A 21 -15.57 -0.54 10.53
C LYS A 21 -14.70 -1.01 11.71
N VAL A 22 -13.58 -0.34 11.99
CA VAL A 22 -12.75 -0.61 13.16
C VAL A 22 -13.57 -0.48 14.44
N PHE A 23 -14.27 0.64 14.64
CA PHE A 23 -15.09 0.85 15.83
C PHE A 23 -16.22 -0.17 15.96
N ARG A 24 -16.95 -0.46 14.88
CA ARG A 24 -18.03 -1.46 14.87
C ARG A 24 -17.57 -2.87 15.19
N ASN A 25 -16.34 -3.21 14.84
CA ASN A 25 -15.78 -4.54 15.08
C ASN A 25 -14.85 -4.59 16.29
N PHE A 26 -14.72 -3.50 17.05
CA PHE A 26 -13.80 -3.44 18.19
C PHE A 26 -14.08 -4.52 19.26
N ASN A 27 -15.35 -4.86 19.46
CA ASN A 27 -15.75 -5.94 20.37
C ASN A 27 -15.24 -7.35 19.96
N ARG A 28 -14.77 -7.49 18.71
CA ARG A 28 -14.17 -8.75 18.20
C ARG A 28 -12.65 -8.75 18.27
N PHE A 29 -12.06 -7.64 18.72
CA PHE A 29 -10.64 -7.57 18.91
C PHE A 29 -10.26 -8.30 20.20
N GLU A 30 -9.48 -9.37 20.07
CA GLU A 30 -8.94 -10.14 21.18
C GLU A 30 -7.41 -10.03 21.18
N CYS A 31 -6.84 -9.80 22.34
CA CYS A 31 -5.40 -9.77 22.53
C CYS A 31 -5.02 -10.52 23.82
N ASN A 32 -4.28 -11.61 23.66
CA ASN A 32 -3.82 -12.43 24.79
C ASN A 32 -2.43 -12.01 25.30
N ASN A 33 -1.80 -10.99 24.69
CA ASN A 33 -0.47 -10.52 25.05
C ASN A 33 -0.47 -9.01 25.28
N ALA A 34 -0.52 -8.61 26.55
CA ALA A 34 -0.54 -7.21 26.94
C ALA A 34 0.74 -6.44 26.53
N VAL A 35 1.89 -7.12 26.44
CA VAL A 35 3.18 -6.50 26.08
C VAL A 35 3.20 -6.09 24.60
N GLU A 36 2.49 -6.81 23.74
CA GLU A 36 2.42 -6.53 22.31
C GLU A 36 1.06 -5.94 21.88
N LEU A 37 0.24 -5.53 22.83
CA LEU A 37 -1.13 -5.04 22.56
C LEU A 37 -1.17 -3.97 21.47
N GLU A 38 -0.34 -2.96 21.56
CA GLU A 38 -0.30 -1.87 20.59
C GLU A 38 0.03 -2.37 19.18
N LYS A 39 1.04 -3.22 19.05
CA LYS A 39 1.46 -3.79 17.75
C LYS A 39 0.37 -4.66 17.14
N ILE A 40 -0.29 -5.49 17.96
CA ILE A 40 -1.38 -6.38 17.52
C ILE A 40 -2.59 -5.55 17.11
N LEU A 41 -2.96 -4.53 17.91
CA LEU A 41 -4.05 -3.61 17.60
C LEU A 41 -3.80 -2.86 16.30
N MET A 42 -2.62 -2.28 16.13
CA MET A 42 -2.24 -1.56 14.91
C MET A 42 -2.26 -2.47 13.68
N GLY A 43 -1.80 -3.72 13.81
CA GLY A 43 -1.88 -4.72 12.75
C GLY A 43 -3.31 -5.08 12.37
N TRP A 44 -4.19 -5.26 13.37
CA TRP A 44 -5.60 -5.55 13.17
C TRP A 44 -6.34 -4.38 12.51
N MET A 45 -6.14 -3.15 12.99
CA MET A 45 -6.70 -1.94 12.39
C MET A 45 -6.23 -1.75 10.94
N ARG A 46 -4.91 -1.90 10.69
CA ARG A 46 -4.33 -1.82 9.35
C ARG A 46 -5.02 -2.80 8.40
N ARG A 47 -5.25 -4.04 8.84
CA ARG A 47 -5.92 -5.06 8.03
C ARG A 47 -7.34 -4.64 7.63
N ILE A 48 -8.12 -4.08 8.54
CA ILE A 48 -9.47 -3.57 8.25
C ILE A 48 -9.42 -2.40 7.25
N LEU A 49 -8.51 -1.46 7.46
CA LEU A 49 -8.34 -0.29 6.61
C LEU A 49 -7.91 -0.69 5.18
N VAL A 50 -6.95 -1.60 5.05
CA VAL A 50 -6.49 -2.08 3.73
C VAL A 50 -7.61 -2.84 3.02
N ASN A 51 -8.31 -3.72 3.71
CA ASN A 51 -9.46 -4.45 3.15
C ASN A 51 -10.52 -3.47 2.63
N THR A 52 -10.82 -2.40 3.36
CA THR A 52 -11.78 -1.38 2.94
C THR A 52 -11.31 -0.68 1.66
N ALA A 53 -10.02 -0.37 1.55
CA ALA A 53 -9.46 0.22 0.33
C ALA A 53 -9.52 -0.73 -0.87
N ILE A 54 -9.24 -2.02 -0.66
CA ILE A 54 -9.31 -3.03 -1.72
C ILE A 54 -10.75 -3.25 -2.18
N ASP A 55 -11.71 -3.30 -1.24
CA ASP A 55 -13.13 -3.40 -1.58
C ASP A 55 -13.58 -2.23 -2.46
N GLU A 56 -13.12 -1.01 -2.15
CA GLU A 56 -13.41 0.17 -2.96
C GLU A 56 -12.79 0.09 -4.36
N LEU A 57 -11.54 -0.37 -4.48
CA LEU A 57 -10.90 -0.60 -5.77
C LEU A 57 -11.63 -1.65 -6.61
N ARG A 58 -12.15 -2.71 -5.97
CA ARG A 58 -12.95 -3.75 -6.66
C ARG A 58 -14.25 -3.18 -7.22
N LYS A 59 -14.97 -2.35 -6.46
CA LYS A 59 -16.20 -1.69 -6.91
C LYS A 59 -15.95 -0.86 -8.16
N ASN A 60 -14.80 -0.21 -8.25
CA ASN A 60 -14.42 0.64 -9.37
C ASN A 60 -13.64 -0.13 -10.48
N HIS A 61 -13.82 -1.45 -10.59
CA HIS A 61 -13.17 -2.30 -11.59
C HIS A 61 -11.64 -2.17 -11.66
N LEU A 62 -10.98 -1.92 -10.52
CA LEU A 62 -9.52 -1.73 -10.44
C LEU A 62 -8.99 -0.63 -11.36
N THR A 63 -9.88 0.24 -11.88
CA THR A 63 -9.44 1.39 -12.68
C THR A 63 -8.61 2.29 -11.79
N PRO A 64 -7.32 2.50 -12.11
CA PRO A 64 -6.53 3.45 -11.36
C PRO A 64 -7.09 4.84 -11.68
N GLU A 65 -7.70 5.47 -10.71
CA GLU A 65 -7.87 6.90 -10.79
C GLU A 65 -6.46 7.49 -10.74
N ILE A 66 -5.97 7.91 -11.90
CA ILE A 66 -4.71 8.63 -12.03
C ILE A 66 -4.95 10.02 -11.41
N GLY A 67 -4.71 10.12 -10.11
CA GLY A 67 -4.71 11.37 -9.37
C GLY A 67 -3.30 11.62 -8.85
N GLU A 68 -2.80 12.82 -8.99
CA GLU A 68 -1.59 13.23 -8.29
C GLU A 68 -1.88 13.29 -6.80
N LEU A 69 -1.11 12.56 -5.99
CA LEU A 69 -1.07 12.81 -4.55
C LEU A 69 -0.49 14.21 -4.38
N SER A 70 -1.28 15.14 -3.84
CA SER A 70 -0.76 16.45 -3.49
C SER A 70 0.38 16.28 -2.47
N ASP A 71 1.38 17.15 -2.54
CA ASP A 71 2.48 17.19 -1.56
C ASP A 71 1.98 17.34 -0.11
N TYR A 72 0.76 17.83 0.05
CA TYR A 72 0.04 17.93 1.32
C TYR A 72 -0.12 16.57 2.04
N ALA A 73 -0.35 15.48 1.31
CA ALA A 73 -0.50 14.14 1.89
C ALA A 73 0.84 13.63 2.51
N TRP A 74 1.97 14.10 1.98
CA TRP A 74 3.30 13.74 2.49
C TRP A 74 3.74 14.60 3.68
N GLN A 75 3.29 15.85 3.77
CA GLN A 75 3.63 16.75 4.86
C GLN A 75 3.04 16.31 6.21
N HIS A 76 1.93 15.55 6.18
CA HIS A 76 1.23 15.06 7.37
C HIS A 76 1.61 13.61 7.73
N ALA A 77 2.48 12.96 6.95
CA ALA A 77 3.06 11.68 7.32
C ALA A 77 4.04 11.87 8.49
N ASP A 78 3.89 11.02 9.49
CA ASP A 78 4.55 10.99 10.79
C ASP A 78 5.98 11.60 10.83
N ASN A 79 6.18 12.58 11.71
CA ASN A 79 7.42 13.34 11.85
C ASN A 79 8.57 12.59 12.56
N SER A 80 8.38 11.32 12.90
CA SER A 80 9.34 10.51 13.69
C SER A 80 10.52 9.95 12.90
N GLN A 81 10.49 9.98 11.56
CA GLN A 81 11.57 9.45 10.72
C GLN A 81 12.56 10.52 10.30
N LYS A 82 13.87 10.17 10.23
CA LYS A 82 14.93 11.05 9.72
C LYS A 82 14.61 11.49 8.28
N ALA A 83 14.94 12.75 7.94
CA ALA A 83 14.63 13.37 6.65
C ALA A 83 15.04 12.51 5.44
N ASP A 84 16.22 11.89 5.50
CA ASP A 84 16.74 11.04 4.44
C ASP A 84 15.89 9.77 4.20
N GLN A 85 15.36 9.17 5.28
CA GLN A 85 14.47 8.01 5.18
C GLN A 85 13.12 8.36 4.57
N LYS A 86 12.62 9.58 4.81
CA LYS A 86 11.38 10.06 4.20
C LYS A 86 11.53 10.25 2.69
N ILE A 87 12.65 10.82 2.25
CA ILE A 87 12.94 11.02 0.82
C ILE A 87 12.99 9.68 0.12
N LEU A 88 13.78 8.71 0.62
CA LEU A 88 13.87 7.36 0.09
C LEU A 88 12.52 6.64 0.05
N TYR A 89 11.71 6.80 1.09
CA TYR A 89 10.38 6.20 1.14
C TYR A 89 9.43 6.83 0.10
N LYS A 90 9.46 8.16 -0.07
CA LYS A 90 8.68 8.87 -1.09
C LYS A 90 9.04 8.38 -2.48
N GLU A 91 10.33 8.33 -2.81
CA GLU A 91 10.83 7.83 -4.09
C GLU A 91 10.39 6.38 -4.36
N LEU A 92 10.52 5.51 -3.37
CA LEU A 92 10.07 4.12 -3.49
C LEU A 92 8.56 4.05 -3.79
N ILE A 93 7.73 4.81 -3.09
CA ILE A 93 6.29 4.84 -3.32
C ILE A 93 5.97 5.39 -4.72
N ASP A 94 6.69 6.40 -5.20
CA ASP A 94 6.51 6.94 -6.54
C ASP A 94 6.87 5.90 -7.63
N HIS A 95 7.89 5.08 -7.41
CA HIS A 95 8.18 3.94 -8.30
C HIS A 95 7.09 2.85 -8.24
N VAL A 96 6.58 2.54 -7.05
CA VAL A 96 5.47 1.60 -6.89
C VAL A 96 4.20 2.11 -7.59
N ARG A 97 3.97 3.41 -7.62
CA ARG A 97 2.84 4.03 -8.35
C ARG A 97 2.93 3.83 -9.87
N LYS A 98 4.13 3.72 -10.42
CA LYS A 98 4.34 3.45 -11.87
C LYS A 98 4.01 2.00 -12.26
N LEU A 99 3.84 1.10 -11.30
CA LEU A 99 3.45 -0.28 -11.57
C LEU A 99 2.03 -0.36 -12.17
N PRO A 100 1.78 -1.31 -13.10
CA PRO A 100 0.44 -1.67 -13.51
C PRO A 100 -0.47 -1.98 -12.31
N PRO A 101 -1.78 -1.65 -12.34
CA PRO A 101 -2.66 -1.72 -11.18
C PRO A 101 -2.67 -3.07 -10.46
N SER A 102 -2.74 -4.17 -11.21
CA SER A 102 -2.74 -5.53 -10.65
C SER A 102 -1.42 -5.89 -9.95
N TYR A 103 -0.28 -5.48 -10.52
CA TYR A 103 1.04 -5.71 -9.92
C TYR A 103 1.22 -4.88 -8.67
N ARG A 104 0.78 -3.62 -8.73
CA ARG A 104 0.84 -2.68 -7.61
C ARG A 104 -0.01 -3.13 -6.43
N ALA A 105 -1.24 -3.57 -6.67
CA ALA A 105 -2.12 -4.09 -5.63
C ALA A 105 -1.47 -5.28 -4.90
N VAL A 106 -0.99 -6.28 -5.65
CA VAL A 106 -0.32 -7.45 -5.07
C VAL A 106 0.97 -7.06 -4.34
N PHE A 107 1.77 -6.15 -4.89
CA PHE A 107 3.00 -5.69 -4.27
C PHE A 107 2.74 -4.97 -2.94
N ASN A 108 1.80 -4.03 -2.90
CA ASN A 108 1.44 -3.32 -1.68
C ASN A 108 0.93 -4.29 -0.60
N MET A 109 0.00 -5.18 -0.96
CA MET A 109 -0.56 -6.13 0.00
C MET A 109 0.49 -7.09 0.55
N TYR A 110 1.34 -7.66 -0.31
CA TYR A 110 2.31 -8.65 0.11
C TYR A 110 3.52 -8.05 0.83
N VAL A 111 4.17 -7.04 0.19
CA VAL A 111 5.47 -6.52 0.65
C VAL A 111 5.30 -5.51 1.77
N ILE A 112 4.29 -4.63 1.68
CA ILE A 112 4.14 -3.52 2.61
C ILE A 112 3.17 -3.85 3.74
N ASP A 113 2.06 -4.52 3.42
CA ASP A 113 1.00 -4.78 4.41
C ASP A 113 1.04 -6.21 4.99
N GLY A 114 1.90 -7.10 4.46
CA GLY A 114 2.19 -8.41 5.04
C GLY A 114 1.10 -9.47 4.85
N PHE A 115 0.24 -9.32 3.84
CA PHE A 115 -0.76 -10.33 3.49
C PHE A 115 -0.11 -11.55 2.86
N SER A 116 -0.63 -12.74 3.17
CA SER A 116 -0.27 -13.97 2.47
C SER A 116 -0.82 -14.00 1.04
N HIS A 117 -0.23 -14.79 0.17
CA HIS A 117 -0.75 -14.96 -1.21
C HIS A 117 -2.18 -15.49 -1.23
N GLN A 118 -2.57 -16.32 -0.26
CA GLN A 118 -3.93 -16.85 -0.16
C GLN A 118 -4.93 -15.74 0.18
N GLU A 119 -4.61 -14.88 1.15
CA GLU A 119 -5.45 -13.73 1.51
C GLU A 119 -5.58 -12.76 0.33
N ILE A 120 -4.47 -12.45 -0.36
CA ILE A 120 -4.48 -11.60 -1.54
C ILE A 120 -5.35 -12.18 -2.65
N ALA A 121 -5.22 -13.48 -2.91
CA ALA A 121 -6.02 -14.18 -3.90
C ALA A 121 -7.52 -14.06 -3.60
N ASN A 122 -7.91 -14.29 -2.35
CA ASN A 122 -9.30 -14.15 -1.89
C ASN A 122 -9.80 -12.70 -2.03
N HIS A 123 -8.96 -11.72 -1.65
CA HIS A 123 -9.32 -10.30 -1.73
C HIS A 123 -9.45 -9.79 -3.17
N LEU A 124 -8.56 -10.20 -4.06
CA LEU A 124 -8.55 -9.74 -5.46
C LEU A 124 -9.42 -10.60 -6.40
N GLY A 125 -9.95 -11.74 -5.91
CA GLY A 125 -10.74 -12.65 -6.73
C GLY A 125 -9.92 -13.33 -7.84
N VAL A 126 -8.64 -13.63 -7.58
CA VAL A 126 -7.71 -14.27 -8.52
C VAL A 126 -7.10 -15.53 -7.92
N SER A 127 -6.40 -16.34 -8.74
CA SER A 127 -5.69 -17.50 -8.22
C SER A 127 -4.42 -17.13 -7.44
N VAL A 128 -4.00 -18.00 -6.52
CA VAL A 128 -2.71 -17.85 -5.80
C VAL A 128 -1.53 -17.83 -6.80
N GLY A 129 -1.62 -18.62 -7.87
CA GLY A 129 -0.62 -18.61 -8.96
C GLY A 129 -0.53 -17.25 -9.65
N THR A 130 -1.67 -16.61 -9.91
CA THR A 130 -1.75 -15.25 -10.46
C THR A 130 -1.10 -14.24 -9.51
N CYS A 131 -1.37 -14.33 -8.19
CA CYS A 131 -0.73 -13.46 -7.21
C CYS A 131 0.79 -13.58 -7.22
N LYS A 132 1.33 -14.81 -7.21
CA LYS A 132 2.77 -15.07 -7.28
C LYS A 132 3.39 -14.50 -8.55
N SER A 133 2.75 -14.74 -9.70
CA SER A 133 3.20 -14.22 -10.99
C SER A 133 3.20 -12.68 -11.03
N ASN A 134 2.13 -12.05 -10.54
CA ASN A 134 2.03 -10.59 -10.48
C ASN A 134 3.09 -9.99 -9.56
N LEU A 135 3.40 -10.62 -8.42
CA LEU A 135 4.45 -10.18 -7.52
C LEU A 135 5.83 -10.27 -8.17
N SER A 136 6.11 -11.37 -8.90
CA SER A 136 7.37 -11.54 -9.64
C SER A 136 7.53 -10.43 -10.69
N LYS A 137 6.50 -10.20 -11.49
CA LYS A 137 6.48 -9.14 -12.51
C LYS A 137 6.60 -7.74 -11.91
N ALA A 138 5.98 -7.48 -10.75
CA ALA A 138 6.13 -6.22 -10.04
C ALA A 138 7.60 -5.98 -9.64
N ARG A 139 8.27 -6.99 -9.09
CA ARG A 139 9.69 -6.91 -8.69
C ARG A 139 10.60 -6.68 -9.90
N GLU A 140 10.38 -7.38 -11.01
CA GLU A 140 11.13 -7.17 -12.25
C GLU A 140 10.97 -5.76 -12.79
N TYR A 141 9.74 -5.25 -12.78
CA TYR A 141 9.45 -3.89 -13.25
C TYR A 141 10.15 -2.83 -12.39
N LEU A 142 10.07 -2.96 -11.06
CA LEU A 142 10.75 -2.06 -10.14
C LEU A 142 12.28 -2.13 -10.30
N LYS A 143 12.86 -3.33 -10.46
CA LYS A 143 14.28 -3.50 -10.72
C LYS A 143 14.72 -2.80 -11.99
N LYS A 144 13.91 -2.85 -13.06
CA LYS A 144 14.22 -2.15 -14.33
C LYS A 144 14.20 -0.64 -14.17
N ILE A 145 13.24 -0.09 -13.39
CA ILE A 145 13.17 1.36 -13.14
C ILE A 145 14.39 1.80 -12.33
N LEU A 146 14.64 1.15 -11.19
CA LEU A 146 15.75 1.50 -10.30
C LEU A 146 17.10 1.43 -11.01
N ASN A 147 17.33 0.42 -11.86
CA ASN A 147 18.58 0.32 -12.62
C ASN A 147 18.74 1.45 -13.67
N LYS A 148 17.64 1.96 -14.24
CA LYS A 148 17.69 3.11 -15.16
C LYS A 148 18.04 4.40 -14.43
N ASP A 149 17.49 4.59 -13.24
CA ASP A 149 17.73 5.81 -12.45
C ASP A 149 19.20 5.84 -11.96
N VAL A 150 19.77 4.70 -11.57
CA VAL A 150 21.21 4.59 -11.21
C VAL A 150 22.10 4.93 -12.42
N GLN A 151 21.79 4.45 -13.62
CA GLN A 151 22.59 4.76 -14.83
C GLN A 151 22.49 6.24 -15.23
N GLN A 152 21.39 6.92 -14.96
CA GLN A 152 21.25 8.37 -15.24
C GLN A 152 22.08 9.23 -14.29
N VAL A 153 22.27 8.80 -13.05
CA VAL A 153 23.09 9.53 -12.05
C VAL A 153 24.57 9.45 -12.41
N ASP A 154 25.05 8.31 -12.93
CA ASP A 154 26.46 8.13 -13.34
C ASP A 154 26.84 8.96 -14.59
N VAL A 155 25.87 9.28 -15.47
CA VAL A 155 26.11 10.10 -16.68
C VAL A 155 26.14 11.61 -16.36
N CYS A 156 25.53 12.06 -15.28
CA CYS A 156 25.55 13.47 -14.86
C CYS A 156 26.80 13.87 -14.06
N ASN A 157 27.66 12.92 -13.70
CA ASN A 157 28.89 13.16 -12.93
C ASN A 157 30.16 13.07 -13.77
N LEU A 158 30.06 13.13 -15.10
CA LEU A 158 31.14 13.28 -16.09
C LEU A 158 31.06 14.65 -16.76
#